data_695bd0dad583ea7a0d8f6612be923896
#
_entry.id   695bd0dad583ea7a0d8f6612be923896
#
_cell.length_a   1.000
_cell.length_b   1.000
_cell.length_c   1.000
_cell.angle_alpha   90.00
_cell.angle_beta   90.00
_cell.angle_gamma   90.00
#
_symmetry.space_group_name_H-M   'P 1'
#
loop_
_entity.id
_entity.type
_entity.pdbx_description
1 polymer ?
#
loop_
_entity_poly.entity_id
_entity_poly.type
_entity_poly.pdbx_seq_one_letter_code
_entity_poly.pdbx_strand_id
1 'polypeptide(L)'
;MEGQHFIITSLQIWEIEIGTTIRNIALEISKQNKVLYINTPLDHFTWLRSRNRPKSDHRIDVIRKKMPPVKQINENLWVLNFPFMIYSVNRLPTSFLFDFFNKINNRKMARYIQKQAKTLNFDNNILFIDNDIYRSQYMKEFLSPRLSIYYRRDYVIGRSYWKKNGTRLEPKLILKSDLVMANSEYFRKELSQNNPNSFLFETGVNMEIYTPTKTYPTPEEIRGIPRPIVGYVGSVNIWRLDEEVMCLMAEERPEYSFVYTGPEDDHFKKSRLHQFKNVYFTGSKEVCNLPSYIFAFDICINPQIINDITLGNYPLKIDEYLALGKPVVATETPGMIESFYDQVHLAKNAEDYLRLIDLALEESKDENLQIQRIKFAHTHSWECRVNMMYKTLESFMEQKNESYN
;
A
#
# COMPACT_ATOMS: atom_id res chain seq x y z
N MET A 1 -10.28 -20.34 -4.42
CA MET A 1 -9.49 -21.02 -3.33
C MET A 1 -10.18 -20.83 -2.00
N GLU A 2 -10.54 -21.90 -1.28
CA GLU A 2 -11.15 -21.85 0.06
C GLU A 2 -10.42 -22.81 1.00
N GLY A 3 -10.52 -22.58 2.31
CA GLY A 3 -9.94 -23.43 3.34
C GLY A 3 -8.41 -23.51 3.35
N GLN A 4 -7.72 -22.55 2.72
CA GLN A 4 -6.27 -22.48 2.67
C GLN A 4 -5.72 -21.77 3.89
N HIS A 5 -4.43 -21.99 4.19
CA HIS A 5 -3.74 -21.35 5.29
C HIS A 5 -2.64 -20.42 4.76
N PHE A 6 -2.77 -19.12 5.00
CA PHE A 6 -1.82 -18.11 4.58
C PHE A 6 -0.98 -17.61 5.75
N ILE A 7 0.33 -17.58 5.59
CA ILE A 7 1.25 -16.86 6.47
C ILE A 7 1.70 -15.63 5.71
N ILE A 8 1.35 -14.44 6.19
CA ILE A 8 1.66 -13.15 5.55
C ILE A 8 2.75 -12.46 6.33
N THR A 9 3.90 -12.21 5.71
CA THR A 9 4.97 -11.35 6.24
C THR A 9 4.98 -10.01 5.52
N SER A 10 5.13 -8.91 6.26
CA SER A 10 5.06 -7.57 5.68
C SER A 10 6.01 -6.60 6.37
N LEU A 11 6.33 -5.50 5.69
CA LEU A 11 7.01 -4.34 6.28
C LEU A 11 6.10 -3.55 7.22
N GLN A 12 4.78 -3.68 7.07
CA GLN A 12 3.80 -2.93 7.83
C GLN A 12 3.35 -3.70 9.06
N ILE A 13 3.10 -2.96 10.14
CA ILE A 13 2.48 -3.51 11.34
C ILE A 13 0.96 -3.38 11.24
N TRP A 14 0.24 -4.31 11.84
CA TRP A 14 -1.22 -4.36 11.78
C TRP A 14 -1.88 -3.13 12.40
N GLU A 15 -1.32 -2.63 13.49
CA GLU A 15 -1.86 -1.54 14.32
C GLU A 15 -1.57 -0.13 13.76
N ILE A 16 -1.17 0.00 12.50
CA ILE A 16 -0.95 1.30 11.90
C ILE A 16 -2.31 1.99 11.66
N GLU A 17 -2.40 3.28 12.01
CA GLU A 17 -3.64 4.07 11.90
C GLU A 17 -4.07 4.31 10.44
N ILE A 18 -3.08 4.31 9.54
CA ILE A 18 -3.33 4.49 8.10
C ILE A 18 -3.71 3.15 7.49
N GLY A 19 -4.80 3.10 6.74
CA GLY A 19 -5.20 1.92 5.97
C GLY A 19 -4.06 1.45 5.05
N THR A 20 -3.80 0.14 5.03
CA THR A 20 -2.71 -0.41 4.25
C THR A 20 -3.19 -1.50 3.31
N THR A 21 -2.65 -1.52 2.10
CA THR A 21 -2.92 -2.53 1.08
C THR A 21 -2.86 -3.95 1.65
N ILE A 22 -1.80 -4.30 2.35
CA ILE A 22 -1.61 -5.67 2.87
C ILE A 22 -2.61 -6.04 3.97
N ARG A 23 -3.08 -5.07 4.77
CA ARG A 23 -4.14 -5.29 5.75
C ARG A 23 -5.46 -5.61 5.06
N ASN A 24 -5.80 -4.89 4.00
CA ASN A 24 -7.01 -5.15 3.22
C ASN A 24 -6.94 -6.51 2.52
N ILE A 25 -5.79 -6.87 1.95
CA ILE A 25 -5.54 -8.21 1.38
C ILE A 25 -5.75 -9.29 2.45
N ALA A 26 -5.17 -9.14 3.64
CA ALA A 26 -5.31 -10.10 4.72
C ALA A 26 -6.76 -10.24 5.20
N LEU A 27 -7.50 -9.14 5.31
CA LEU A 27 -8.92 -9.14 5.65
C LEU A 27 -9.75 -9.86 4.58
N GLU A 28 -9.51 -9.56 3.31
CA GLU A 28 -10.23 -10.20 2.21
C GLU A 28 -9.95 -11.69 2.12
N ILE A 29 -8.68 -12.10 2.19
CA ILE A 29 -8.29 -13.51 2.24
C ILE A 29 -8.98 -14.23 3.41
N SER A 30 -9.09 -13.55 4.57
CA SER A 30 -9.65 -14.17 5.79
C SER A 30 -11.15 -14.46 5.73
N LYS A 31 -11.86 -13.96 4.73
CA LYS A 31 -13.29 -14.31 4.52
C LYS A 31 -13.49 -15.80 4.22
N GLN A 32 -12.52 -16.44 3.56
CA GLN A 32 -12.64 -17.83 3.10
C GLN A 32 -11.44 -18.71 3.51
N ASN A 33 -10.38 -18.14 4.07
CA ASN A 33 -9.12 -18.81 4.34
C ASN A 33 -8.55 -18.39 5.70
N LYS A 34 -7.76 -19.27 6.34
CA LYS A 34 -7.05 -18.90 7.57
C LYS A 34 -5.84 -18.02 7.25
N VAL A 35 -5.66 -16.94 8.00
CA VAL A 35 -4.56 -15.99 7.83
C VAL A 35 -3.81 -15.77 9.15
N LEU A 36 -2.50 -15.96 9.12
CA LEU A 36 -1.58 -15.57 10.18
C LEU A 36 -0.73 -14.39 9.68
N TYR A 37 -1.10 -13.19 10.10
CA TYR A 37 -0.36 -11.97 9.77
C TYR A 37 0.80 -11.78 10.74
N ILE A 38 2.01 -11.63 10.21
CA ILE A 38 3.23 -11.53 11.00
C ILE A 38 3.66 -10.05 11.08
N ASN A 39 3.50 -9.45 12.26
CA ASN A 39 4.03 -8.12 12.51
C ASN A 39 5.56 -8.10 12.46
N THR A 40 6.11 -6.97 11.99
CA THR A 40 7.56 -6.78 11.99
C THR A 40 8.09 -6.76 13.42
N PRO A 41 9.11 -7.60 13.79
CA PRO A 41 9.71 -7.56 15.11
C PRO A 41 10.45 -6.25 15.35
N LEU A 42 10.59 -5.86 16.61
CA LEU A 42 11.51 -4.79 16.99
C LEU A 42 12.95 -5.29 16.95
N ASP A 43 13.82 -4.52 16.35
CA ASP A 43 15.25 -4.70 16.52
C ASP A 43 15.78 -3.93 17.75
N HIS A 44 16.96 -4.31 18.25
CA HIS A 44 17.54 -3.72 19.45
C HIS A 44 17.68 -2.20 19.39
N PHE A 45 18.02 -1.66 18.21
CA PHE A 45 18.17 -0.20 18.05
C PHE A 45 16.83 0.54 18.06
N THR A 46 15.85 0.01 17.35
CA THR A 46 14.49 0.56 17.34
C THR A 46 13.88 0.51 18.74
N TRP A 47 14.10 -0.61 19.47
CA TRP A 47 13.71 -0.74 20.87
C TRP A 47 14.28 0.38 21.74
N LEU A 48 15.60 0.63 21.68
CA LEU A 48 16.25 1.66 22.48
C LEU A 48 15.67 3.07 22.19
N ARG A 49 15.34 3.37 20.93
CA ARG A 49 14.76 4.65 20.52
C ARG A 49 13.28 4.79 20.89
N SER A 50 12.52 3.72 20.86
CA SER A 50 11.06 3.73 21.11
C SER A 50 10.72 3.62 22.60
N ARG A 51 11.68 3.27 23.46
CA ARG A 51 11.50 3.04 24.89
C ARG A 51 10.84 4.21 25.64
N ASN A 52 11.06 5.44 25.17
CA ASN A 52 10.57 6.68 25.77
C ASN A 52 9.49 7.37 24.91
N ARG A 53 8.89 6.71 23.90
CA ARG A 53 7.83 7.32 23.12
C ARG A 53 6.47 7.21 23.83
N PRO A 54 5.65 8.28 23.82
CA PRO A 54 4.36 8.32 24.52
C PRO A 54 3.26 7.43 23.91
N LYS A 55 3.37 7.01 22.65
CA LYS A 55 2.41 6.10 22.01
C LYS A 55 2.75 4.65 22.37
N SER A 56 1.76 3.90 22.88
CA SER A 56 1.88 2.46 23.13
C SER A 56 2.10 1.72 21.82
N ASP A 57 3.25 1.04 21.68
CA ASP A 57 3.51 0.10 20.60
C ASP A 57 3.20 -1.31 21.13
N HIS A 58 2.18 -1.97 20.58
CA HIS A 58 1.77 -3.31 20.97
C HIS A 58 2.93 -4.30 21.01
N ARG A 59 3.92 -4.16 20.13
CA ARG A 59 5.13 -5.01 20.12
C ARG A 59 5.96 -4.85 21.39
N ILE A 60 6.02 -3.63 21.95
CA ILE A 60 6.69 -3.34 23.23
C ILE A 60 5.96 -4.04 24.37
N ASP A 61 4.64 -3.98 24.39
CA ASP A 61 3.81 -4.57 25.43
C ASP A 61 3.89 -6.11 25.39
N VAL A 62 3.98 -6.70 24.20
CA VAL A 62 4.23 -8.15 24.04
C VAL A 62 5.61 -8.55 24.54
N ILE A 63 6.67 -7.78 24.22
CA ILE A 63 8.03 -8.05 24.75
C ILE A 63 8.07 -7.92 26.26
N ARG A 64 7.33 -6.98 26.84
CA ARG A 64 7.18 -6.78 28.29
C ARG A 64 6.23 -7.76 28.95
N LYS A 65 5.66 -8.70 28.21
CA LYS A 65 4.66 -9.68 28.69
C LYS A 65 3.38 -9.06 29.25
N LYS A 66 3.03 -7.84 28.82
CA LYS A 66 1.79 -7.17 29.18
C LYS A 66 0.62 -7.57 28.28
N MET A 67 0.91 -8.05 27.09
CA MET A 67 -0.05 -8.52 26.10
C MET A 67 0.35 -9.88 25.52
N PRO A 68 -0.61 -10.70 25.09
CA PRO A 68 -0.33 -11.97 24.42
C PRO A 68 0.34 -11.73 23.06
N PRO A 69 1.22 -12.64 22.61
CA PRO A 69 1.90 -12.51 21.33
C PRO A 69 0.99 -12.73 20.12
N VAL A 70 -0.12 -13.43 20.28
CA VAL A 70 -1.10 -13.67 19.23
C VAL A 70 -2.40 -12.99 19.61
N LYS A 71 -2.94 -12.19 18.66
CA LYS A 71 -4.24 -11.53 18.78
C LYS A 71 -5.13 -12.03 17.66
N GLN A 72 -6.29 -12.56 17.98
CA GLN A 72 -7.31 -12.89 17.00
C GLN A 72 -8.07 -11.61 16.59
N ILE A 73 -8.25 -11.40 15.31
CA ILE A 73 -8.94 -10.24 14.71
C ILE A 73 -10.37 -10.61 14.32
N ASN A 74 -10.53 -11.75 13.64
CA ASN A 74 -11.82 -12.37 13.30
C ASN A 74 -11.68 -13.90 13.36
N GLU A 75 -12.69 -14.65 12.94
CA GLU A 75 -12.71 -16.12 13.00
C GLU A 75 -11.52 -16.77 12.30
N ASN A 76 -11.00 -16.17 11.22
CA ASN A 76 -9.96 -16.74 10.37
C ASN A 76 -8.66 -15.91 10.32
N LEU A 77 -8.55 -14.82 11.08
CA LEU A 77 -7.39 -13.92 11.03
C LEU A 77 -6.76 -13.71 12.41
N TRP A 78 -5.49 -14.01 12.49
CA TRP A 78 -4.66 -13.78 13.67
C TRP A 78 -3.46 -12.89 13.32
N VAL A 79 -3.07 -12.04 14.27
CA VAL A 79 -1.86 -11.19 14.20
C VAL A 79 -0.85 -11.70 15.20
N LEU A 80 0.36 -12.00 14.72
CA LEU A 80 1.48 -12.48 15.52
C LEU A 80 2.47 -11.35 15.78
N ASN A 81 2.74 -11.09 17.06
CA ASN A 81 3.82 -10.24 17.54
C ASN A 81 4.91 -11.11 18.18
N PHE A 82 6.18 -10.70 18.04
CA PHE A 82 7.29 -11.45 18.61
C PHE A 82 7.58 -11.01 20.06
N PRO A 83 7.66 -11.95 21.05
CA PRO A 83 8.00 -11.62 22.44
C PRO A 83 9.51 -11.44 22.64
N PHE A 84 10.24 -11.08 21.59
CA PHE A 84 11.68 -10.87 21.61
C PHE A 84 12.12 -9.89 20.53
N MET A 85 13.29 -9.33 20.70
CA MET A 85 13.96 -8.47 19.73
C MET A 85 14.87 -9.27 18.79
N ILE A 86 15.18 -8.67 17.64
CA ILE A 86 16.13 -9.17 16.66
C ILE A 86 17.34 -8.24 16.55
N TYR A 87 18.43 -8.73 15.93
CA TYR A 87 19.61 -7.91 15.65
C TYR A 87 19.32 -6.80 14.63
N SER A 88 19.86 -5.61 14.87
CA SER A 88 19.75 -4.43 13.98
C SER A 88 20.72 -4.54 12.80
N VAL A 89 20.47 -5.50 11.92
CA VAL A 89 21.42 -5.95 10.89
C VAL A 89 21.85 -4.85 9.90
N ASN A 90 20.97 -3.90 9.57
CA ASN A 90 21.29 -2.86 8.59
C ASN A 90 22.33 -1.84 9.08
N ARG A 91 22.70 -1.90 10.37
CA ARG A 91 23.75 -1.09 10.99
C ARG A 91 25.12 -1.75 10.97
N LEU A 92 25.18 -3.01 10.60
CA LEU A 92 26.44 -3.74 10.54
C LEU A 92 27.31 -3.21 9.40
N PRO A 93 28.64 -3.17 9.59
CA PRO A 93 29.55 -2.51 8.66
C PRO A 93 29.71 -3.27 7.34
N THR A 94 29.63 -4.60 7.35
CA THR A 94 29.86 -5.44 6.18
C THR A 94 28.64 -6.25 5.79
N SER A 95 28.51 -6.60 4.50
CA SER A 95 27.47 -7.48 4.01
C SER A 95 27.59 -8.91 4.56
N PHE A 96 28.78 -9.39 4.86
CA PHE A 96 28.99 -10.69 5.48
C PHE A 96 28.35 -10.75 6.88
N LEU A 97 28.62 -9.77 7.73
CA LEU A 97 28.00 -9.68 9.06
C LEU A 97 26.49 -9.49 8.97
N PHE A 98 26.05 -8.67 8.01
CA PHE A 98 24.62 -8.54 7.73
C PHE A 98 23.99 -9.92 7.45
N ASP A 99 24.51 -10.67 6.49
CA ASP A 99 23.96 -11.95 6.07
C ASP A 99 23.94 -12.97 7.20
N PHE A 100 25.05 -13.05 7.96
CA PHE A 100 25.16 -13.96 9.10
C PHE A 100 24.07 -13.68 10.16
N PHE A 101 23.98 -12.44 10.63
CA PHE A 101 23.00 -12.07 11.66
C PHE A 101 21.57 -12.04 11.11
N ASN A 102 21.38 -11.68 9.83
CA ASN A 102 20.05 -11.74 9.20
C ASN A 102 19.53 -13.18 9.10
N LYS A 103 20.40 -14.14 8.80
CA LYS A 103 20.04 -15.57 8.80
C LYS A 103 19.65 -16.06 10.21
N ILE A 104 20.35 -15.59 11.25
CA ILE A 104 20.00 -15.88 12.64
C ILE A 104 18.63 -15.28 12.98
N ASN A 105 18.38 -14.01 12.63
CA ASN A 105 17.10 -13.35 12.83
C ASN A 105 15.96 -14.13 12.17
N ASN A 106 16.12 -14.46 10.88
CA ASN A 106 15.11 -15.19 10.12
C ASN A 106 14.82 -16.57 10.73
N ARG A 107 15.88 -17.32 11.14
CA ARG A 107 15.72 -18.63 11.79
C ARG A 107 14.97 -18.52 13.11
N LYS A 108 15.29 -17.52 13.93
CA LYS A 108 14.61 -17.27 15.22
C LYS A 108 13.13 -16.94 15.02
N MET A 109 12.83 -16.07 14.05
CA MET A 109 11.47 -15.71 13.69
C MET A 109 10.69 -16.91 13.16
N ALA A 110 11.25 -17.64 12.20
CA ALA A 110 10.61 -18.79 11.58
C ALA A 110 10.25 -19.88 12.60
N ARG A 111 11.17 -20.21 13.52
CA ARG A 111 10.88 -21.18 14.62
C ARG A 111 9.70 -20.74 15.48
N TYR A 112 9.60 -19.43 15.74
CA TYR A 112 8.49 -18.91 16.53
C TYR A 112 7.18 -18.93 15.75
N ILE A 113 7.22 -18.53 14.46
CA ILE A 113 6.06 -18.62 13.55
C ILE A 113 5.56 -20.07 13.47
N GLN A 114 6.45 -21.05 13.22
CA GLN A 114 6.07 -22.46 13.17
C GLN A 114 5.40 -22.95 14.45
N LYS A 115 5.95 -22.55 15.62
CA LYS A 115 5.34 -22.90 16.92
C LYS A 115 3.92 -22.37 17.04
N GLN A 116 3.68 -21.10 16.68
CA GLN A 116 2.36 -20.49 16.77
C GLN A 116 1.40 -21.02 15.70
N ALA A 117 1.87 -21.21 14.47
CA ALA A 117 1.12 -21.81 13.39
C ALA A 117 0.61 -23.21 13.77
N LYS A 118 1.46 -24.04 14.38
CA LYS A 118 1.04 -25.36 14.90
C LYS A 118 -0.04 -25.25 15.98
N THR A 119 0.08 -24.30 16.90
CA THR A 119 -0.92 -24.07 17.96
C THR A 119 -2.28 -23.64 17.37
N LEU A 120 -2.28 -22.92 16.24
CA LEU A 120 -3.47 -22.43 15.54
C LEU A 120 -3.98 -23.41 14.46
N ASN A 121 -3.40 -24.61 14.35
CA ASN A 121 -3.69 -25.60 13.34
C ASN A 121 -3.57 -25.05 11.90
N PHE A 122 -2.42 -24.45 11.63
CA PHE A 122 -2.02 -24.03 10.28
C PHE A 122 -1.17 -25.14 9.66
N ASP A 123 -1.72 -25.79 8.65
CA ASP A 123 -1.05 -26.86 7.92
C ASP A 123 -0.90 -26.47 6.44
N ASN A 124 0.11 -27.03 5.76
CA ASN A 124 0.31 -26.88 4.32
C ASN A 124 0.22 -25.41 3.82
N ASN A 125 0.99 -24.53 4.47
CA ASN A 125 0.86 -23.09 4.36
C ASN A 125 1.28 -22.52 2.99
N ILE A 126 0.62 -21.45 2.58
CA ILE A 126 1.07 -20.52 1.55
C ILE A 126 1.77 -19.35 2.24
N LEU A 127 3.03 -19.10 1.90
CA LEU A 127 3.79 -17.95 2.39
C LEU A 127 3.62 -16.78 1.43
N PHE A 128 3.04 -15.68 1.91
CA PHE A 128 2.89 -14.43 1.17
C PHE A 128 3.80 -13.36 1.76
N ILE A 129 4.78 -12.88 0.98
CA ILE A 129 5.80 -11.94 1.40
C ILE A 129 5.52 -10.58 0.76
N ASP A 130 5.00 -9.61 1.54
CA ASP A 130 4.74 -8.23 1.09
C ASP A 130 5.97 -7.35 1.30
N ASN A 131 6.76 -7.17 0.24
CA ASN A 131 7.92 -6.26 0.20
C ASN A 131 8.98 -6.46 1.32
N ASP A 132 8.90 -7.48 2.16
CA ASP A 132 9.82 -7.67 3.29
C ASP A 132 11.10 -8.42 2.87
N ILE A 133 12.04 -7.70 2.26
CA ILE A 133 13.26 -8.25 1.67
C ILE A 133 14.19 -8.86 2.74
N TYR A 134 14.34 -8.21 3.91
CA TYR A 134 15.35 -8.63 4.90
C TYR A 134 14.86 -9.73 5.83
N ARG A 135 13.69 -9.53 6.45
CA ARG A 135 13.17 -10.46 7.47
C ARG A 135 12.55 -11.69 6.84
N SER A 136 12.21 -11.63 5.55
CA SER A 136 11.66 -12.76 4.82
C SER A 136 12.66 -13.45 3.88
N GLN A 137 13.94 -13.01 3.88
CA GLN A 137 14.97 -13.54 2.99
C GLN A 137 15.16 -15.06 3.07
N TYR A 138 14.92 -15.68 4.19
CA TYR A 138 15.10 -17.13 4.43
C TYR A 138 13.82 -17.80 4.92
N MET A 139 12.65 -17.14 4.81
CA MET A 139 11.39 -17.71 5.31
C MET A 139 10.93 -18.93 4.50
N LYS A 140 11.13 -18.93 3.18
CA LYS A 140 10.81 -20.11 2.35
C LYS A 140 11.55 -21.36 2.85
N GLU A 141 12.86 -21.26 3.08
CA GLU A 141 13.68 -22.37 3.51
C GLU A 141 13.38 -22.82 4.94
N PHE A 142 13.03 -21.90 5.82
CA PHE A 142 12.81 -22.24 7.22
C PHE A 142 11.37 -22.63 7.56
N LEU A 143 10.38 -22.12 6.81
CA LEU A 143 8.97 -22.48 7.02
C LEU A 143 8.52 -23.65 6.14
N SER A 144 9.25 -23.91 5.02
CA SER A 144 8.92 -24.94 4.04
C SER A 144 7.45 -24.89 3.60
N PRO A 145 6.94 -23.75 3.11
CA PRO A 145 5.58 -23.62 2.66
C PRO A 145 5.37 -24.46 1.39
N ARG A 146 4.13 -24.89 1.11
CA ARG A 146 3.81 -25.55 -0.17
C ARG A 146 3.92 -24.61 -1.37
N LEU A 147 3.71 -23.29 -1.11
CA LEU A 147 3.82 -22.24 -2.10
C LEU A 147 4.37 -20.97 -1.46
N SER A 148 5.33 -20.32 -2.11
CA SER A 148 5.89 -19.03 -1.69
C SER A 148 5.66 -17.96 -2.73
N ILE A 149 5.08 -16.84 -2.32
CA ILE A 149 4.73 -15.68 -3.14
C ILE A 149 5.56 -14.50 -2.65
N TYR A 150 6.27 -13.81 -3.55
CA TYR A 150 6.82 -12.49 -3.27
C TYR A 150 5.96 -11.43 -3.96
N TYR A 151 5.41 -10.49 -3.19
CA TYR A 151 4.60 -9.39 -3.71
C TYR A 151 5.35 -8.06 -3.60
N ARG A 152 5.62 -7.44 -4.75
CA ARG A 152 6.24 -6.13 -4.88
C ARG A 152 5.18 -5.09 -5.21
N ARG A 153 4.86 -4.24 -4.24
CA ARG A 153 3.91 -3.14 -4.44
C ARG A 153 4.52 -1.75 -4.34
N ASP A 154 5.73 -1.65 -3.80
CA ASP A 154 6.48 -0.40 -3.67
C ASP A 154 7.95 -0.62 -4.03
N TYR A 155 8.58 0.38 -4.66
CA TYR A 155 10.01 0.38 -4.93
C TYR A 155 10.80 0.75 -3.66
N VAL A 156 10.80 -0.14 -2.66
CA VAL A 156 11.40 0.13 -1.35
C VAL A 156 12.91 0.34 -1.42
N ILE A 157 13.61 -0.28 -2.38
CA ILE A 157 15.06 -0.12 -2.58
C ILE A 157 15.44 1.29 -3.08
N GLY A 158 14.51 2.10 -3.54
CA GLY A 158 14.71 3.52 -3.82
C GLY A 158 15.07 4.34 -2.57
N ARG A 159 14.75 3.84 -1.37
CA ARG A 159 15.09 4.50 -0.11
C ARG A 159 16.44 4.01 0.42
N SER A 160 17.29 4.93 0.89
CA SER A 160 18.68 4.66 1.33
C SER A 160 18.80 3.50 2.34
N TYR A 161 17.87 3.38 3.29
CA TYR A 161 17.85 2.28 4.26
C TYR A 161 17.76 0.91 3.59
N TRP A 162 16.88 0.75 2.60
CA TRP A 162 16.69 -0.50 1.87
C TRP A 162 17.72 -0.69 0.78
N LYS A 163 18.16 0.38 0.11
CA LYS A 163 19.16 0.34 -0.97
C LYS A 163 20.44 -0.37 -0.55
N LYS A 164 20.93 -0.13 0.68
CA LYS A 164 22.21 -0.65 1.20
C LYS A 164 22.40 -2.15 0.99
N ASN A 165 21.38 -2.96 1.29
CA ASN A 165 21.44 -4.41 1.15
C ASN A 165 20.32 -4.97 0.24
N GLY A 166 19.23 -4.23 0.03
CA GLY A 166 18.08 -4.66 -0.76
C GLY A 166 18.42 -4.92 -2.22
N THR A 167 19.24 -4.04 -2.82
CA THR A 167 19.68 -4.20 -4.22
C THR A 167 20.28 -5.58 -4.52
N ARG A 168 20.98 -6.19 -3.56
CA ARG A 168 21.55 -7.55 -3.74
C ARG A 168 20.67 -8.68 -3.20
N LEU A 169 19.72 -8.37 -2.34
CA LEU A 169 18.90 -9.39 -1.66
C LEU A 169 17.54 -9.60 -2.33
N GLU A 170 16.93 -8.53 -2.84
CA GLU A 170 15.63 -8.63 -3.51
C GLU A 170 15.69 -9.55 -4.75
N PRO A 171 16.67 -9.44 -5.67
CA PRO A 171 16.78 -10.39 -6.79
C PRO A 171 16.88 -11.85 -6.35
N LYS A 172 17.58 -12.12 -5.23
CA LYS A 172 17.66 -13.47 -4.66
C LYS A 172 16.32 -13.96 -4.11
N LEU A 173 15.54 -13.06 -3.51
CA LEU A 173 14.21 -13.39 -2.99
C LEU A 173 13.22 -13.66 -4.13
N ILE A 174 13.27 -12.84 -5.18
CA ILE A 174 12.49 -13.00 -6.40
C ILE A 174 12.78 -14.36 -7.05
N LEU A 175 14.06 -14.67 -7.29
CA LEU A 175 14.49 -15.90 -7.96
C LEU A 175 14.04 -17.16 -7.23
N LYS A 176 14.07 -17.18 -5.90
CA LYS A 176 13.73 -18.35 -5.12
C LYS A 176 12.25 -18.50 -4.78
N SER A 177 11.44 -17.46 -4.95
CA SER A 177 9.99 -17.54 -4.78
C SER A 177 9.36 -18.41 -5.86
N ASP A 178 8.32 -19.19 -5.54
CA ASP A 178 7.65 -20.05 -6.52
C ASP A 178 6.97 -19.20 -7.59
N LEU A 179 6.35 -18.09 -7.16
CA LEU A 179 5.85 -17.06 -8.05
C LEU A 179 6.05 -15.68 -7.42
N VAL A 180 6.03 -14.66 -8.27
CA VAL A 180 6.12 -13.27 -7.85
C VAL A 180 4.91 -12.50 -8.38
N MET A 181 4.47 -11.51 -7.61
CA MET A 181 3.38 -10.63 -7.97
C MET A 181 3.81 -9.17 -7.86
N ALA A 182 3.24 -8.33 -8.71
CA ALA A 182 3.42 -6.89 -8.69
C ALA A 182 2.09 -6.17 -8.80
N ASN A 183 2.00 -4.98 -8.22
CA ASN A 183 0.79 -4.15 -8.29
C ASN A 183 0.70 -3.29 -9.56
N SER A 184 1.69 -3.35 -10.43
CA SER A 184 1.70 -2.67 -11.73
C SER A 184 2.43 -3.51 -12.78
N GLU A 185 2.06 -3.31 -14.02
CA GLU A 185 2.71 -3.99 -15.14
C GLU A 185 4.18 -3.54 -15.29
N TYR A 186 4.48 -2.29 -14.93
CA TYR A 186 5.86 -1.80 -14.87
C TYR A 186 6.73 -2.66 -13.95
N PHE A 187 6.30 -2.90 -12.71
CA PHE A 187 7.03 -3.77 -11.78
C PHE A 187 6.98 -5.25 -12.21
N ARG A 188 5.87 -5.71 -12.77
CA ARG A 188 5.76 -7.09 -13.25
C ARG A 188 6.80 -7.39 -14.34
N LYS A 189 6.97 -6.49 -15.33
CA LYS A 189 7.99 -6.61 -16.38
C LYS A 189 9.40 -6.65 -15.79
N GLU A 190 9.69 -5.85 -14.78
CA GLU A 190 10.99 -5.88 -14.10
C GLU A 190 11.22 -7.21 -13.35
N LEU A 191 10.22 -7.69 -12.62
CA LEU A 191 10.29 -8.96 -11.88
C LEU A 191 10.46 -10.16 -12.81
N SER A 192 9.83 -10.14 -13.98
CA SER A 192 9.87 -11.25 -14.96
C SER A 192 11.26 -11.52 -15.51
N GLN A 193 12.18 -10.56 -15.41
CA GLN A 193 13.59 -10.76 -15.78
C GLN A 193 14.31 -11.76 -14.86
N ASN A 194 13.84 -11.90 -13.61
CA ASN A 194 14.43 -12.78 -12.60
C ASN A 194 13.55 -13.98 -12.25
N ASN A 195 12.24 -13.91 -12.50
CA ASN A 195 11.32 -15.01 -12.24
C ASN A 195 10.23 -15.05 -13.32
N PRO A 196 10.20 -16.08 -14.18
CA PRO A 196 9.22 -16.19 -15.27
C PRO A 196 7.77 -16.30 -14.76
N ASN A 197 7.57 -16.76 -13.52
CA ASN A 197 6.27 -16.86 -12.88
C ASN A 197 5.88 -15.53 -12.26
N SER A 198 5.82 -14.48 -13.08
CA SER A 198 5.52 -13.11 -12.67
C SER A 198 4.11 -12.70 -13.09
N PHE A 199 3.28 -12.32 -12.11
CA PHE A 199 1.87 -12.04 -12.33
C PHE A 199 1.50 -10.64 -11.83
N LEU A 200 0.47 -10.06 -12.45
CA LEU A 200 -0.13 -8.81 -11.99
C LEU A 200 -1.09 -9.10 -10.83
N PHE A 201 -0.96 -8.32 -9.75
CA PHE A 201 -1.88 -8.30 -8.63
C PHE A 201 -2.03 -6.85 -8.16
N GLU A 202 -2.89 -6.12 -8.83
CA GLU A 202 -3.12 -4.71 -8.57
C GLU A 202 -3.78 -4.45 -7.22
N THR A 203 -3.68 -3.23 -6.76
CA THR A 203 -4.32 -2.78 -5.52
C THR A 203 -5.84 -2.69 -5.73
N GLY A 204 -6.60 -2.91 -4.68
CA GLY A 204 -8.05 -2.80 -4.69
C GLY A 204 -8.56 -1.67 -3.81
N VAL A 205 -9.80 -1.23 -4.05
CA VAL A 205 -10.52 -0.26 -3.25
C VAL A 205 -11.47 -0.95 -2.25
N ASN A 206 -11.62 -0.36 -1.07
CA ASN A 206 -12.58 -0.84 -0.07
C ASN A 206 -13.95 -0.22 -0.31
N MET A 207 -14.83 -0.96 -0.99
CA MET A 207 -16.18 -0.50 -1.33
C MET A 207 -17.13 -0.36 -0.12
N GLU A 208 -16.78 -0.91 1.05
CA GLU A 208 -17.55 -0.71 2.28
C GLU A 208 -17.31 0.70 2.87
N ILE A 209 -16.10 1.22 2.67
CA ILE A 209 -15.71 2.57 3.11
C ILE A 209 -16.12 3.60 2.07
N TYR A 210 -15.83 3.36 0.80
CA TYR A 210 -16.10 4.26 -0.32
C TYR A 210 -17.40 3.84 -1.04
N THR A 211 -18.55 4.03 -0.38
CA THR A 211 -19.86 3.60 -0.85
C THR A 211 -20.59 4.74 -1.55
N PRO A 212 -20.81 4.70 -2.87
CA PRO A 212 -21.37 5.81 -3.63
C PRO A 212 -22.83 6.15 -3.27
N THR A 213 -23.58 5.19 -2.73
CA THR A 213 -24.97 5.39 -2.32
C THR A 213 -25.13 6.01 -0.94
N LYS A 214 -24.03 6.18 -0.20
CA LYS A 214 -24.04 6.78 1.12
C LYS A 214 -23.87 8.29 1.02
N THR A 215 -24.69 9.04 1.76
CA THR A 215 -24.48 10.47 1.92
C THR A 215 -23.39 10.69 2.98
N TYR A 216 -22.38 11.45 2.61
CA TYR A 216 -21.28 11.82 3.51
C TYR A 216 -21.48 13.27 3.99
N PRO A 217 -21.40 13.53 5.30
CA PRO A 217 -21.47 14.90 5.82
C PRO A 217 -20.24 15.68 5.37
N THR A 218 -20.41 16.91 4.92
CA THR A 218 -19.30 17.81 4.61
C THR A 218 -18.52 18.11 5.89
N PRO A 219 -17.20 17.83 5.93
CA PRO A 219 -16.36 18.17 7.06
C PRO A 219 -16.43 19.66 7.40
N GLU A 220 -16.38 19.99 8.70
CA GLU A 220 -16.53 21.38 9.16
C GLU A 220 -15.46 22.29 8.57
N GLU A 221 -14.24 21.82 8.47
CA GLU A 221 -13.10 22.55 7.88
C GLU A 221 -13.27 22.89 6.41
N ILE A 222 -14.11 22.15 5.69
CA ILE A 222 -14.38 22.37 4.24
C ILE A 222 -15.65 23.20 4.01
N ARG A 223 -16.58 23.21 4.97
CA ARG A 223 -17.93 23.78 4.80
C ARG A 223 -17.95 25.23 4.32
N GLY A 224 -16.96 26.05 4.69
CA GLY A 224 -16.85 27.45 4.32
C GLY A 224 -15.93 27.74 3.15
N ILE A 225 -15.33 26.72 2.53
CA ILE A 225 -14.41 26.91 1.42
C ILE A 225 -15.20 27.20 0.14
N PRO A 226 -14.82 28.26 -0.61
CA PRO A 226 -15.47 28.58 -1.88
C PRO A 226 -15.35 27.42 -2.91
N ARG A 227 -16.40 27.27 -3.70
CA ARG A 227 -16.38 26.27 -4.81
C ARG A 227 -15.99 26.93 -6.13
N PRO A 228 -15.40 26.22 -7.10
CA PRO A 228 -15.19 24.77 -7.08
C PRO A 228 -13.99 24.34 -6.22
N ILE A 229 -14.07 23.13 -5.66
CA ILE A 229 -13.01 22.54 -4.81
C ILE A 229 -12.26 21.48 -5.60
N VAL A 230 -10.98 21.69 -5.80
CA VAL A 230 -10.02 20.75 -6.38
C VAL A 230 -9.26 20.08 -5.22
N GLY A 231 -9.51 18.79 -4.99
CA GLY A 231 -9.05 18.11 -3.78
C GLY A 231 -8.01 17.03 -4.01
N TYR A 232 -7.14 16.85 -3.03
CA TYR A 232 -6.19 15.75 -2.91
C TYR A 232 -6.31 15.10 -1.54
N VAL A 233 -6.29 13.76 -1.52
CA VAL A 233 -6.21 12.99 -0.28
C VAL A 233 -4.97 12.11 -0.29
N GLY A 234 -4.16 12.21 0.77
CA GLY A 234 -2.95 11.41 0.94
C GLY A 234 -1.81 12.18 1.58
N SER A 235 -0.68 11.52 1.80
CA SER A 235 0.50 12.18 2.37
C SER A 235 1.05 13.23 1.39
N VAL A 236 1.15 14.47 1.88
CA VAL A 236 1.70 15.62 1.14
C VAL A 236 3.21 15.64 1.38
N ASN A 237 3.97 15.09 0.43
CA ASN A 237 5.41 14.94 0.57
C ASN A 237 6.15 15.10 -0.75
N ILE A 238 7.36 15.65 -0.68
CA ILE A 238 8.20 15.99 -1.84
C ILE A 238 8.66 14.77 -2.67
N TRP A 239 8.60 13.58 -2.10
CA TRP A 239 8.97 12.35 -2.81
C TRP A 239 7.89 11.86 -3.78
N ARG A 240 6.65 12.36 -3.61
CA ARG A 240 5.48 11.92 -4.38
C ARG A 240 4.77 13.02 -5.14
N LEU A 241 4.80 14.27 -4.66
CA LEU A 241 4.03 15.37 -5.25
C LEU A 241 4.94 16.40 -5.91
N ASP A 242 4.46 16.94 -7.02
CA ASP A 242 5.09 18.01 -7.75
C ASP A 242 4.59 19.37 -7.22
N GLU A 243 5.39 20.00 -6.38
CA GLU A 243 5.06 21.28 -5.76
C GLU A 243 4.90 22.40 -6.80
N GLU A 244 5.69 22.37 -7.89
CA GLU A 244 5.64 23.42 -8.91
C GLU A 244 4.30 23.36 -9.66
N VAL A 245 3.84 22.17 -10.03
CA VAL A 245 2.51 21.96 -10.62
C VAL A 245 1.40 22.43 -9.67
N MET A 246 1.51 22.10 -8.39
CA MET A 246 0.53 22.51 -7.37
C MET A 246 0.49 24.03 -7.22
N CYS A 247 1.64 24.69 -7.20
CA CYS A 247 1.74 26.15 -7.15
C CYS A 247 1.19 26.82 -8.40
N LEU A 248 1.51 26.29 -9.58
CA LEU A 248 1.01 26.82 -10.85
C LEU A 248 -0.53 26.78 -10.91
N MET A 249 -1.13 25.64 -10.50
CA MET A 249 -2.60 25.53 -10.44
C MET A 249 -3.21 26.57 -9.50
N ALA A 250 -2.63 26.79 -8.33
CA ALA A 250 -3.12 27.76 -7.36
C ALA A 250 -2.98 29.22 -7.84
N GLU A 251 -1.93 29.52 -8.58
CA GLU A 251 -1.64 30.84 -9.13
C GLU A 251 -2.55 31.19 -10.33
N GLU A 252 -2.70 30.23 -11.26
CA GLU A 252 -3.41 30.43 -12.52
C GLU A 252 -4.94 30.23 -12.42
N ARG A 253 -5.42 29.65 -11.30
CA ARG A 253 -6.85 29.46 -11.00
C ARG A 253 -7.20 29.98 -9.60
N PRO A 254 -7.07 31.31 -9.40
CA PRO A 254 -7.37 31.93 -8.09
C PRO A 254 -8.83 31.79 -7.66
N GLU A 255 -9.72 31.52 -8.60
CA GLU A 255 -11.15 31.28 -8.37
C GLU A 255 -11.46 29.85 -7.90
N TYR A 256 -10.50 28.90 -7.99
CA TYR A 256 -10.63 27.54 -7.49
C TYR A 256 -10.02 27.42 -6.10
N SER A 257 -10.61 26.57 -5.27
CA SER A 257 -10.06 26.24 -3.96
C SER A 257 -9.35 24.90 -4.01
N PHE A 258 -8.05 24.90 -3.68
CA PHE A 258 -7.21 23.69 -3.65
C PHE A 258 -7.13 23.15 -2.23
N VAL A 259 -7.67 21.95 -1.98
CA VAL A 259 -7.76 21.34 -0.65
C VAL A 259 -6.88 20.10 -0.58
N TYR A 260 -5.86 20.14 0.29
CA TYR A 260 -4.93 19.03 0.51
C TYR A 260 -5.21 18.40 1.88
N THR A 261 -5.70 17.15 1.87
CA THR A 261 -6.06 16.38 3.07
C THR A 261 -5.02 15.29 3.31
N GLY A 262 -4.23 15.44 4.37
CA GLY A 262 -3.20 14.48 4.77
C GLY A 262 -2.04 15.11 5.52
N PRO A 263 -1.12 14.29 6.05
CA PRO A 263 0.06 14.79 6.75
C PRO A 263 1.07 15.39 5.77
N GLU A 264 1.60 16.56 6.13
CA GLU A 264 2.68 17.24 5.42
C GLU A 264 4.04 16.80 5.96
N ASP A 265 5.02 16.63 5.06
CA ASP A 265 6.42 16.48 5.45
C ASP A 265 7.06 17.84 5.84
N ASP A 266 8.32 17.81 6.28
CA ASP A 266 9.01 19.02 6.71
C ASP A 266 9.32 20.02 5.57
N HIS A 267 9.28 19.55 4.30
CA HIS A 267 9.40 20.39 3.12
C HIS A 267 8.09 21.15 2.88
N PHE A 268 6.97 20.42 2.72
CA PHE A 268 5.67 21.03 2.43
C PHE A 268 5.16 21.96 3.52
N LYS A 269 5.46 21.72 4.80
CA LYS A 269 5.17 22.67 5.89
C LYS A 269 5.79 24.06 5.70
N LYS A 270 6.83 24.16 4.85
CA LYS A 270 7.53 25.40 4.52
C LYS A 270 7.28 25.87 3.09
N SER A 271 6.44 25.18 2.37
CA SER A 271 6.13 25.45 0.97
C SER A 271 5.48 26.83 0.79
N ARG A 272 5.73 27.44 -0.37
CA ARG A 272 5.04 28.65 -0.79
C ARG A 272 3.52 28.45 -1.01
N LEU A 273 3.06 27.19 -1.10
CA LEU A 273 1.63 26.86 -1.16
C LEU A 273 0.85 27.45 0.02
N HIS A 274 1.43 27.59 1.21
CA HIS A 274 0.79 28.22 2.36
C HIS A 274 0.58 29.73 2.22
N GLN A 275 1.17 30.37 1.19
CA GLN A 275 1.01 31.81 0.93
C GLN A 275 -0.21 32.10 0.01
N PHE A 276 -0.73 31.10 -0.69
CA PHE A 276 -1.89 31.27 -1.57
C PHE A 276 -3.19 31.28 -0.75
N LYS A 277 -4.06 32.26 -1.00
CA LYS A 277 -5.33 32.43 -0.29
C LYS A 277 -6.38 31.35 -0.61
N ASN A 278 -6.22 30.69 -1.74
CA ASN A 278 -7.09 29.64 -2.28
C ASN A 278 -6.56 28.21 -2.01
N VAL A 279 -5.53 28.06 -1.18
CA VAL A 279 -4.94 26.76 -0.80
C VAL A 279 -5.23 26.45 0.67
N TYR A 280 -5.73 25.24 0.93
CA TYR A 280 -6.18 24.82 2.25
C TYR A 280 -5.56 23.45 2.61
N PHE A 281 -4.95 23.35 3.79
CA PHE A 281 -4.43 22.09 4.33
C PHE A 281 -5.28 21.66 5.52
N THR A 282 -5.87 20.47 5.44
CA THR A 282 -6.75 19.97 6.52
C THR A 282 -6.05 19.01 7.50
N GLY A 283 -4.77 18.69 7.21
CA GLY A 283 -3.97 17.78 8.04
C GLY A 283 -4.40 16.31 7.96
N SER A 284 -3.80 15.47 8.81
CA SER A 284 -4.05 14.02 8.84
C SER A 284 -5.46 13.71 9.32
N LYS A 285 -6.11 12.73 8.67
CA LYS A 285 -7.46 12.25 9.01
C LYS A 285 -7.46 10.73 9.15
N GLU A 286 -8.42 10.23 9.93
CA GLU A 286 -8.68 8.79 9.97
C GLU A 286 -9.25 8.29 8.64
N VAL A 287 -8.91 7.06 8.26
CA VAL A 287 -9.31 6.48 6.97
C VAL A 287 -10.83 6.46 6.77
N CYS A 288 -11.59 6.18 7.84
CA CYS A 288 -13.05 6.15 7.79
C CYS A 288 -13.69 7.52 7.50
N ASN A 289 -12.96 8.62 7.71
CA ASN A 289 -13.42 9.98 7.46
C ASN A 289 -13.06 10.48 6.05
N LEU A 290 -12.08 9.85 5.36
CA LEU A 290 -11.62 10.28 4.04
C LEU A 290 -12.73 10.35 2.98
N PRO A 291 -13.72 9.44 2.95
CA PRO A 291 -14.83 9.56 2.01
C PRO A 291 -15.59 10.88 2.09
N SER A 292 -15.76 11.45 3.30
CA SER A 292 -16.43 12.73 3.49
C SER A 292 -15.67 13.89 2.85
N TYR A 293 -14.33 13.85 2.88
CA TYR A 293 -13.49 14.85 2.22
C TYR A 293 -13.58 14.72 0.70
N ILE A 294 -13.39 13.50 0.18
CA ILE A 294 -13.47 13.22 -1.25
C ILE A 294 -14.85 13.58 -1.80
N PHE A 295 -15.92 13.24 -1.06
CA PHE A 295 -17.28 13.55 -1.46
C PHE A 295 -17.54 15.06 -1.55
N ALA A 296 -16.89 15.86 -0.70
CA ALA A 296 -17.00 17.31 -0.70
C ALA A 296 -16.25 17.99 -1.85
N PHE A 297 -15.30 17.32 -2.52
CA PHE A 297 -14.57 17.87 -3.66
C PHE A 297 -15.42 17.83 -4.94
N ASP A 298 -15.21 18.80 -5.82
CA ASP A 298 -15.79 18.79 -7.17
C ASP A 298 -14.95 17.96 -8.12
N ILE A 299 -13.62 18.05 -8.00
CA ILE A 299 -12.61 17.33 -8.78
C ILE A 299 -11.55 16.78 -7.81
N CYS A 300 -10.95 15.66 -8.18
CA CYS A 300 -9.80 15.12 -7.46
C CYS A 300 -8.54 15.18 -8.31
N ILE A 301 -7.39 15.43 -7.68
CA ILE A 301 -6.10 15.50 -8.37
C ILE A 301 -5.07 14.53 -7.77
N ASN A 302 -4.11 14.14 -8.62
CA ASN A 302 -2.93 13.39 -8.18
C ASN A 302 -1.67 13.90 -8.92
N PRO A 303 -1.16 15.10 -8.57
CA PRO A 303 -0.01 15.72 -9.19
C PRO A 303 1.28 15.06 -8.73
N GLN A 304 1.57 13.86 -9.25
CA GLN A 304 2.76 13.12 -8.89
C GLN A 304 3.99 13.65 -9.61
N ILE A 305 5.11 13.77 -8.87
CA ILE A 305 6.42 13.92 -9.46
C ILE A 305 6.84 12.59 -10.10
N ILE A 306 7.50 12.65 -11.26
CA ILE A 306 8.03 11.46 -11.95
C ILE A 306 9.44 11.18 -11.45
N ASN A 307 9.60 10.06 -10.73
CA ASN A 307 10.89 9.55 -10.24
C ASN A 307 10.83 8.03 -10.05
N ASP A 308 11.94 7.39 -9.70
CA ASP A 308 12.02 5.93 -9.52
C ASP A 308 10.99 5.37 -8.51
N ILE A 309 10.52 6.18 -7.57
CA ILE A 309 9.55 5.75 -6.55
C ILE A 309 8.12 5.78 -7.10
N THR A 310 7.81 6.75 -7.95
CA THR A 310 6.45 6.99 -8.44
C THR A 310 6.17 6.33 -9.80
N LEU A 311 7.22 6.09 -10.60
CA LEU A 311 7.09 5.61 -11.99
C LEU A 311 6.33 4.28 -12.11
N GLY A 312 6.58 3.34 -11.20
CA GLY A 312 5.91 2.03 -11.16
C GLY A 312 4.83 1.91 -10.08
N ASN A 313 4.48 3.00 -9.40
CA ASN A 313 3.54 2.94 -8.28
C ASN A 313 2.08 2.93 -8.76
N TYR A 314 1.27 2.03 -8.17
CA TYR A 314 -0.19 2.06 -8.33
C TYR A 314 -0.81 3.02 -7.31
N PRO A 315 -1.41 4.13 -7.75
CA PRO A 315 -1.96 5.13 -6.83
C PRO A 315 -3.39 4.77 -6.38
N LEU A 316 -3.52 3.99 -5.30
CA LEU A 316 -4.79 3.52 -4.72
C LEU A 316 -5.87 4.61 -4.62
N LYS A 317 -5.48 5.86 -4.32
CA LYS A 317 -6.41 6.99 -4.19
C LYS A 317 -7.26 7.24 -5.44
N ILE A 318 -6.78 6.85 -6.62
CA ILE A 318 -7.54 7.00 -7.87
C ILE A 318 -8.80 6.13 -7.82
N ASP A 319 -8.67 4.87 -7.40
CA ASP A 319 -9.82 4.00 -7.22
C ASP A 319 -10.78 4.53 -6.15
N GLU A 320 -10.26 5.12 -5.06
CA GLU A 320 -11.06 5.74 -4.00
C GLU A 320 -11.85 6.95 -4.52
N TYR A 321 -11.25 7.77 -5.39
CA TYR A 321 -11.93 8.89 -6.04
C TYR A 321 -13.00 8.41 -7.02
N LEU A 322 -12.67 7.44 -7.87
CA LEU A 322 -13.59 6.86 -8.84
C LEU A 322 -14.75 6.12 -8.16
N ALA A 323 -14.52 5.46 -7.02
CA ALA A 323 -15.56 4.79 -6.25
C ALA A 323 -16.64 5.76 -5.74
N LEU A 324 -16.29 7.04 -5.54
CA LEU A 324 -17.23 8.11 -5.21
C LEU A 324 -17.66 8.93 -6.44
N GLY A 325 -17.38 8.45 -7.65
CA GLY A 325 -17.78 9.04 -8.92
C GLY A 325 -17.05 10.32 -9.30
N LYS A 326 -15.95 10.66 -8.61
CA LYS A 326 -15.24 11.92 -8.84
C LYS A 326 -14.45 11.90 -10.15
N PRO A 327 -14.48 12.99 -10.94
CA PRO A 327 -13.52 13.17 -12.03
C PRO A 327 -12.12 13.36 -11.45
N VAL A 328 -11.13 12.83 -12.16
CA VAL A 328 -9.74 12.82 -11.67
C VAL A 328 -8.79 13.35 -12.72
N VAL A 329 -7.87 14.22 -12.30
CA VAL A 329 -6.71 14.65 -13.10
C VAL A 329 -5.43 14.17 -12.42
N ALA A 330 -4.60 13.42 -13.14
CA ALA A 330 -3.39 12.83 -12.59
C ALA A 330 -2.20 12.98 -13.53
N THR A 331 -0.98 12.99 -13.02
CA THR A 331 0.23 12.94 -13.84
C THR A 331 0.26 11.65 -14.67
N GLU A 332 0.54 11.77 -15.96
CA GLU A 332 0.72 10.62 -16.85
C GLU A 332 1.96 9.82 -16.43
N THR A 333 1.74 8.61 -15.98
CA THR A 333 2.78 7.61 -15.70
C THR A 333 2.43 6.31 -16.38
N PRO A 334 3.39 5.39 -16.64
CA PRO A 334 3.07 4.09 -17.21
C PRO A 334 1.96 3.35 -16.46
N GLY A 335 2.00 3.35 -15.13
CA GLY A 335 0.97 2.72 -14.31
C GLY A 335 -0.41 3.39 -14.43
N MET A 336 -0.45 4.72 -14.59
CA MET A 336 -1.70 5.43 -14.81
C MET A 336 -2.31 5.13 -16.19
N ILE A 337 -1.49 5.06 -17.23
CA ILE A 337 -1.93 4.69 -18.58
C ILE A 337 -2.48 3.25 -18.57
N GLU A 338 -1.76 2.32 -17.97
CA GLU A 338 -2.14 0.90 -17.98
C GLU A 338 -3.42 0.62 -17.19
N SER A 339 -3.62 1.28 -16.04
CA SER A 339 -4.72 0.95 -15.13
C SER A 339 -5.93 1.89 -15.23
N PHE A 340 -5.77 3.13 -15.77
CA PHE A 340 -6.82 4.16 -15.65
C PHE A 340 -7.03 5.02 -16.91
N TYR A 341 -6.39 4.69 -18.05
CA TYR A 341 -6.37 5.55 -19.24
C TYR A 341 -7.74 6.13 -19.63
N ASP A 342 -8.78 5.29 -19.68
CA ASP A 342 -10.13 5.69 -20.12
C ASP A 342 -11.01 6.26 -18.99
N GLN A 343 -10.47 6.38 -17.77
CA GLN A 343 -11.26 6.73 -16.59
C GLN A 343 -10.82 8.03 -15.92
N VAL A 344 -9.64 8.54 -16.27
CA VAL A 344 -9.03 9.73 -15.68
C VAL A 344 -8.38 10.59 -16.76
N HIS A 345 -8.25 11.87 -16.49
CA HIS A 345 -7.48 12.78 -17.33
C HIS A 345 -6.01 12.70 -16.98
N LEU A 346 -5.15 12.42 -17.96
CA LEU A 346 -3.71 12.27 -17.78
C LEU A 346 -2.97 13.52 -18.26
N ALA A 347 -2.33 14.23 -17.34
CA ALA A 347 -1.53 15.42 -17.59
C ALA A 347 -0.07 15.05 -17.84
N LYS A 348 0.51 15.51 -18.95
CA LYS A 348 1.92 15.29 -19.32
C LYS A 348 2.86 16.36 -18.75
N ASN A 349 2.32 17.51 -18.46
CA ASN A 349 3.03 18.69 -17.96
C ASN A 349 2.10 19.58 -17.13
N ALA A 350 2.61 20.67 -16.60
CA ALA A 350 1.88 21.57 -15.74
C ALA A 350 0.73 22.29 -16.46
N GLU A 351 0.93 22.68 -17.73
CA GLU A 351 -0.09 23.34 -18.55
C GLU A 351 -1.27 22.41 -18.84
N ASP A 352 -0.99 21.11 -19.04
CA ASP A 352 -2.06 20.12 -19.18
C ASP A 352 -2.95 20.06 -17.94
N TYR A 353 -2.39 20.19 -16.73
CA TYR A 353 -3.18 20.24 -15.51
C TYR A 353 -4.22 21.36 -15.53
N LEU A 354 -3.84 22.57 -15.94
CA LEU A 354 -4.74 23.72 -16.01
C LEU A 354 -5.94 23.44 -16.93
N ARG A 355 -5.67 22.94 -18.13
CA ARG A 355 -6.71 22.61 -19.11
C ARG A 355 -7.59 21.45 -18.64
N LEU A 356 -6.99 20.43 -18.05
CA LEU A 356 -7.70 19.20 -17.66
C LEU A 356 -8.53 19.36 -16.38
N ILE A 357 -8.14 20.24 -15.44
CA ILE A 357 -9.00 20.55 -14.29
C ILE A 357 -10.26 21.31 -14.72
N ASP A 358 -10.15 22.21 -15.72
CA ASP A 358 -11.31 22.92 -16.27
C ASP A 358 -12.28 21.93 -16.94
N LEU A 359 -11.77 21.01 -17.78
CA LEU A 359 -12.56 19.94 -18.41
C LEU A 359 -13.20 19.01 -17.36
N ALA A 360 -12.44 18.56 -16.38
CA ALA A 360 -12.92 17.71 -15.32
C ALA A 360 -14.04 18.36 -14.49
N LEU A 361 -13.98 19.69 -14.34
CA LEU A 361 -15.03 20.44 -13.66
C LEU A 361 -16.35 20.46 -14.46
N GLU A 362 -16.29 20.57 -15.77
CA GLU A 362 -17.47 20.44 -16.64
C GLU A 362 -18.08 19.05 -16.52
N GLU A 363 -17.25 17.99 -16.57
CA GLU A 363 -17.67 16.60 -16.44
C GLU A 363 -18.20 16.24 -15.03
N SER A 364 -17.85 17.01 -14.01
CA SER A 364 -18.33 16.75 -12.63
C SER A 364 -19.85 16.81 -12.49
N LYS A 365 -20.53 17.45 -13.46
CA LYS A 365 -21.98 17.62 -13.52
C LYS A 365 -22.68 16.50 -14.30
N ASP A 366 -21.93 15.62 -14.98
CA ASP A 366 -22.48 14.53 -15.79
C ASP A 366 -22.68 13.27 -14.93
N GLU A 367 -23.94 12.96 -14.63
CA GLU A 367 -24.34 11.79 -13.85
C GLU A 367 -23.95 10.45 -14.54
N ASN A 368 -23.95 10.40 -15.88
CA ASN A 368 -23.59 9.17 -16.59
C ASN A 368 -22.10 8.87 -16.43
N LEU A 369 -21.22 9.88 -16.53
CA LEU A 369 -19.80 9.75 -16.29
C LEU A 369 -19.52 9.38 -14.82
N GLN A 370 -20.26 9.95 -13.88
CA GLN A 370 -20.19 9.57 -12.47
C GLN A 370 -20.50 8.08 -12.27
N ILE A 371 -21.60 7.59 -12.86
CA ILE A 371 -21.99 6.17 -12.79
C ILE A 371 -20.94 5.27 -13.44
N GLN A 372 -20.34 5.67 -14.55
CA GLN A 372 -19.28 4.91 -15.23
C GLN A 372 -18.04 4.76 -14.33
N ARG A 373 -17.58 5.85 -13.70
CA ARG A 373 -16.45 5.86 -12.75
C ARG A 373 -16.70 4.91 -11.58
N ILE A 374 -17.90 4.96 -10.98
CA ILE A 374 -18.30 4.07 -9.90
C ILE A 374 -18.29 2.60 -10.36
N LYS A 375 -18.86 2.27 -11.50
CA LYS A 375 -18.85 0.91 -12.06
C LYS A 375 -17.44 0.40 -12.29
N PHE A 376 -16.56 1.25 -12.83
CA PHE A 376 -15.17 0.90 -13.01
C PHE A 376 -14.48 0.57 -11.67
N ALA A 377 -14.62 1.44 -10.66
CA ALA A 377 -14.04 1.20 -9.34
C ALA A 377 -14.55 -0.09 -8.68
N HIS A 378 -15.78 -0.51 -8.93
CA HIS A 378 -16.30 -1.80 -8.47
C HIS A 378 -15.53 -3.00 -9.02
N THR A 379 -15.04 -2.93 -10.26
CA THR A 379 -14.18 -3.99 -10.84
C THR A 379 -12.81 -4.07 -10.17
N HIS A 380 -12.42 -3.01 -9.47
CA HIS A 380 -11.18 -2.88 -8.71
C HIS A 380 -11.37 -3.11 -7.19
N SER A 381 -12.52 -3.65 -6.76
CA SER A 381 -12.71 -3.98 -5.34
C SER A 381 -11.70 -5.03 -4.85
N TRP A 382 -11.38 -5.02 -3.55
CA TRP A 382 -10.51 -6.05 -2.95
C TRP A 382 -11.00 -7.45 -3.20
N GLU A 383 -12.31 -7.67 -3.19
CA GLU A 383 -12.94 -8.95 -3.53
C GLU A 383 -12.57 -9.39 -4.95
N CYS A 384 -12.73 -8.51 -5.94
CA CYS A 384 -12.38 -8.81 -7.33
C CYS A 384 -10.89 -9.11 -7.48
N ARG A 385 -10.02 -8.27 -6.86
CA ARG A 385 -8.57 -8.44 -6.94
C ARG A 385 -8.09 -9.74 -6.28
N VAL A 386 -8.57 -10.07 -5.10
CA VAL A 386 -8.22 -11.31 -4.40
C VAL A 386 -8.76 -12.54 -5.15
N ASN A 387 -9.96 -12.48 -5.73
CA ASN A 387 -10.48 -13.54 -6.56
C ASN A 387 -9.65 -13.77 -7.83
N MET A 388 -9.14 -12.70 -8.46
CA MET A 388 -8.19 -12.83 -9.58
C MET A 388 -6.88 -13.47 -9.13
N MET A 389 -6.34 -13.07 -7.97
CA MET A 389 -5.16 -13.71 -7.38
C MET A 389 -5.40 -15.22 -7.16
N TYR A 390 -6.55 -15.61 -6.62
CA TYR A 390 -6.87 -17.03 -6.41
C TYR A 390 -6.87 -17.83 -7.71
N LYS A 391 -7.47 -17.30 -8.79
CA LYS A 391 -7.43 -17.94 -10.10
C LYS A 391 -5.99 -18.13 -10.61
N THR A 392 -5.15 -17.12 -10.44
CA THR A 392 -3.72 -17.20 -10.80
C THR A 392 -3.01 -18.29 -10.00
N LEU A 393 -3.26 -18.38 -8.68
CA LEU A 393 -2.64 -19.38 -7.82
C LEU A 393 -3.12 -20.79 -8.13
N GLU A 394 -4.41 -20.99 -8.41
CA GLU A 394 -5.00 -22.28 -8.80
C GLU A 394 -4.38 -22.78 -10.11
N SER A 395 -4.38 -21.94 -11.16
CA SER A 395 -3.77 -22.28 -12.44
C SER A 395 -2.27 -22.61 -12.31
N PHE A 396 -1.53 -21.83 -11.51
CA PHE A 396 -0.11 -22.10 -11.27
C PHE A 396 0.13 -23.45 -10.56
N MET A 397 -0.68 -23.78 -9.57
CA MET A 397 -0.57 -25.04 -8.84
C MET A 397 -0.95 -26.25 -9.68
N GLU A 398 -1.95 -26.12 -10.55
CA GLU A 398 -2.33 -27.17 -11.52
C GLU A 398 -1.17 -27.47 -12.49
N GLN A 399 -0.60 -26.44 -13.12
CA GLN A 399 0.56 -26.59 -14.01
C GLN A 399 1.77 -27.22 -13.31
N LYS A 400 2.01 -26.85 -12.06
CA LYS A 400 3.10 -27.42 -11.26
C LYS A 400 2.87 -28.91 -10.99
N ASN A 401 1.65 -29.33 -10.69
CA ASN A 401 1.33 -30.74 -10.47
C ASN A 401 1.44 -31.58 -11.74
N GLU A 402 1.02 -31.06 -12.89
CA GLU A 402 1.16 -31.72 -14.20
C GLU A 402 2.63 -31.92 -14.61
N SER A 403 3.51 -31.02 -14.21
CA SER A 403 4.96 -31.12 -14.52
C SER A 403 5.71 -32.15 -13.67
N TYR A 404 5.09 -32.71 -12.63
CA TYR A 404 5.64 -33.76 -11.76
C TYR A 404 5.08 -35.15 -12.08
N ASN A 405 4.03 -35.25 -12.93
CA ASN A 405 3.49 -36.51 -13.46
C ASN A 405 4.03 -36.78 -14.87
#